data_db17abd653cbefd6ea402e79e2a80bbb
#
_entry.id   db17abd653cbefd6ea402e79e2a80bbb
#
_cell.length_a   1.000
_cell.length_b   1.000
_cell.length_c   1.000
_cell.angle_alpha   90.00
_cell.angle_beta   90.00
_cell.angle_gamma   90.00
#
_symmetry.space_group_name_H-M   'P 1'
#
loop_
_entity.id
_entity.type
_entity.pdbx_description
1 polymer ?
#
loop_
_entity_poly.entity_id
_entity_poly.type
_entity_poly.pdbx_seq_one_letter_code
_entity_poly.pdbx_strand_id
1 'polypeptide(L)'
;MFNPGNFAIYNKKRVIVLSTENNNAEILDGSIKTTVPLSKLESYTKIPQGMAPITMSAAQEHTVKAICATLGYQFNGLCMHDVSTFIGTFKEKSIQKERAK
;
A
#
# COMPACT_ATOMS: atom_id res chain seq x y z
N MET A 1 -1.28 -10.72 -9.75
CA MET A 1 -0.63 -9.51 -10.28
C MET A 1 -0.68 -8.41 -9.24
N PHE A 2 0.40 -7.63 -9.12
CA PHE A 2 0.49 -6.56 -8.12
C PHE A 2 0.36 -5.20 -8.79
N ASN A 3 -0.41 -4.31 -8.17
CA ASN A 3 -0.59 -2.94 -8.64
C ASN A 3 0.09 -1.98 -7.65
N PRO A 4 0.51 -0.79 -8.08
CA PRO A 4 1.05 0.21 -7.16
C PRO A 4 0.06 0.50 -6.04
N GLY A 5 0.55 0.57 -4.81
CA GLY A 5 -0.28 0.76 -3.62
C GLY A 5 -0.71 -0.52 -2.95
N ASN A 6 -0.55 -1.68 -3.61
CA ASN A 6 -0.92 -2.96 -3.02
C ASN A 6 0.03 -3.36 -1.90
N PHE A 7 -0.53 -4.03 -0.89
CA PHE A 7 0.28 -4.76 0.07
C PHE A 7 0.63 -6.12 -0.52
N ALA A 8 1.80 -6.63 -0.17
CA ALA A 8 2.28 -7.94 -0.58
C ALA A 8 3.15 -8.52 0.55
N ILE A 9 3.53 -9.77 0.42
CA ILE A 9 4.40 -10.43 1.38
C ILE A 9 5.75 -10.67 0.73
N TYR A 10 6.81 -10.22 1.38
CA TYR A 10 8.19 -10.43 0.96
C TYR A 10 9.00 -10.87 2.17
N ASN A 11 9.67 -12.04 2.08
CA ASN A 11 10.40 -12.61 3.21
C ASN A 11 9.55 -12.68 4.48
N LYS A 12 8.30 -13.13 4.35
CA LYS A 12 7.34 -13.26 5.46
C LYS A 12 6.95 -11.94 6.11
N LYS A 13 7.29 -10.80 5.48
CA LYS A 13 6.92 -9.46 5.96
C LYS A 13 5.93 -8.82 5.02
N ARG A 14 5.02 -8.02 5.58
CA ARG A 14 4.11 -7.21 4.78
C ARG A 14 4.84 -5.98 4.27
N VAL A 15 4.83 -5.78 2.96
CA VAL A 15 5.44 -4.63 2.29
C VAL A 15 4.41 -3.97 1.39
N ILE A 16 4.71 -2.77 0.91
CA ILE A 16 3.85 -2.04 -0.02
C ILE A 16 4.54 -1.98 -1.37
N VAL A 17 3.83 -2.34 -2.43
CA VAL A 17 4.34 -2.24 -3.81
C VAL A 17 4.19 -0.80 -4.26
N LEU A 18 5.29 -0.17 -4.64
CA LEU A 18 5.29 1.22 -5.14
C LEU A 18 5.16 1.27 -6.66
N SER A 19 5.83 0.35 -7.35
CA SER A 19 5.78 0.26 -8.80
C SER A 19 6.24 -1.11 -9.25
N THR A 20 5.92 -1.46 -10.49
CA THR A 20 6.39 -2.72 -11.10
C THR A 20 6.94 -2.40 -12.48
N GLU A 21 8.06 -3.02 -12.84
CA GLU A 21 8.69 -2.83 -14.14
C GLU A 21 9.61 -4.01 -14.46
N ASN A 22 9.49 -4.56 -15.66
CA ASN A 22 10.41 -5.59 -16.18
C ASN A 22 10.63 -6.76 -15.20
N ASN A 23 9.53 -7.33 -14.69
CA ASN A 23 9.55 -8.45 -13.74
C ASN A 23 10.17 -8.12 -12.38
N ASN A 24 10.33 -6.83 -12.06
CA ASN A 24 10.77 -6.36 -10.76
C ASN A 24 9.72 -5.44 -10.15
N ALA A 25 9.79 -5.30 -8.84
CA ALA A 25 8.93 -4.39 -8.10
C ALA A 25 9.77 -3.53 -7.17
N GLU A 26 9.43 -2.24 -7.14
CA GLU A 26 9.94 -1.36 -6.08
C GLU A 26 8.97 -1.48 -4.91
N ILE A 27 9.48 -1.87 -3.76
CA ILE A 27 8.67 -2.05 -2.57
C ILE A 27 9.14 -1.14 -1.45
N LEU A 28 8.22 -0.89 -0.51
CA LEU A 28 8.52 -0.16 0.70
C LEU A 28 8.44 -1.14 1.86
N ASP A 29 9.59 -1.44 2.47
CA ASP A 29 9.70 -2.29 3.64
C ASP A 29 9.92 -1.38 4.85
N GLY A 30 8.85 -1.11 5.58
CA GLY A 30 8.89 -0.08 6.60
C GLY A 30 9.11 1.29 5.96
N SER A 31 10.27 1.88 6.18
CA SER A 31 10.67 3.16 5.58
C SER A 31 11.73 3.00 4.48
N ILE A 32 12.11 1.76 4.15
CA ILE A 32 13.20 1.48 3.21
C ILE A 32 12.65 1.05 1.86
N LYS A 33 13.04 1.75 0.80
CA LYS A 33 12.72 1.36 -0.58
C LYS A 33 13.73 0.34 -1.07
N THR A 34 13.23 -0.71 -1.71
CA THR A 34 14.05 -1.78 -2.24
C THR A 34 13.43 -2.30 -3.53
N THR A 35 14.25 -2.71 -4.49
CA THR A 35 13.78 -3.36 -5.71
C THR A 35 13.98 -4.86 -5.57
N VAL A 36 12.91 -5.63 -5.81
CA VAL A 36 12.95 -7.09 -5.68
C VAL A 36 12.30 -7.72 -6.91
N PRO A 37 12.65 -8.98 -7.24
CA PRO A 37 11.96 -9.69 -8.31
C PRO A 37 10.49 -9.92 -7.97
N LEU A 38 9.59 -9.75 -8.94
CA LEU A 38 8.16 -10.03 -8.74
C LEU A 38 7.92 -11.47 -8.28
N SER A 39 8.75 -12.40 -8.71
CA SER A 39 8.62 -13.82 -8.33
C SER A 39 8.84 -14.06 -6.85
N LYS A 40 9.43 -13.12 -6.14
CA LYS A 40 9.66 -13.21 -4.69
C LYS A 40 8.53 -12.65 -3.87
N LEU A 41 7.55 -11.99 -4.49
CA LEU A 41 6.39 -11.43 -3.80
C LEU A 41 5.28 -12.46 -3.73
N GLU A 42 4.63 -12.54 -2.58
CA GLU A 42 3.46 -13.38 -2.39
C GLU A 42 2.22 -12.50 -2.18
N SER A 43 1.07 -13.04 -2.55
CA SER A 43 -0.19 -12.32 -2.39
C SER A 43 -0.52 -12.14 -0.91
N TYR A 44 -1.05 -10.96 -0.58
CA TYR A 44 -1.50 -10.63 0.76
C TYR A 44 -3.02 -10.89 0.80
N THR A 45 -3.41 -12.04 1.37
CA THR A 45 -4.80 -12.51 1.31
C THR A 45 -5.42 -12.81 2.68
N LYS A 46 -4.62 -12.77 3.77
CA LYS A 46 -5.10 -13.11 5.10
C LYS A 46 -4.81 -11.97 6.07
N ILE A 47 -5.79 -11.64 6.88
CA ILE A 47 -5.62 -10.67 7.97
C ILE A 47 -4.58 -11.23 8.94
N PRO A 48 -3.51 -10.46 9.27
CA PRO A 48 -2.54 -10.91 10.26
C PRO A 48 -3.21 -11.23 11.60
N GLN A 49 -2.70 -12.23 12.29
CA GLN A 49 -3.26 -12.66 13.56
C GLN A 49 -3.27 -11.51 14.57
N GLY A 50 -4.40 -11.33 15.24
CA GLY A 50 -4.56 -10.27 16.24
C GLY A 50 -4.94 -8.91 15.67
N MET A 51 -5.09 -8.79 14.35
CA MET A 51 -5.47 -7.52 13.73
C MET A 51 -6.97 -7.43 13.51
N ALA A 52 -7.53 -6.24 13.68
CA ALA A 52 -8.96 -6.00 13.50
C ALA A 52 -9.30 -5.87 12.01
N PRO A 53 -10.43 -6.44 11.55
CA PRO A 53 -10.88 -6.24 10.17
C PRO A 53 -11.17 -4.76 9.89
N ILE A 54 -11.33 -4.44 8.60
CA ILE A 54 -11.54 -3.04 8.21
C ILE A 54 -12.92 -2.54 8.66
N THR A 55 -12.91 -1.41 9.37
CA THR A 55 -14.11 -0.65 9.72
C THR A 55 -13.78 0.83 9.59
N MET A 56 -13.63 1.28 8.34
CA MET A 56 -13.26 2.68 8.08
C MET A 56 -14.42 3.64 8.38
N SER A 57 -14.07 4.77 9.01
CA SER A 57 -14.99 5.91 9.08
C SER A 57 -15.12 6.52 7.68
N ALA A 58 -16.15 7.36 7.48
CA ALA A 58 -16.32 8.05 6.20
C ALA A 58 -15.11 8.92 5.86
N ALA A 59 -14.49 9.55 6.86
CA ALA A 59 -13.31 10.38 6.66
C ALA A 59 -12.10 9.54 6.20
N GLN A 60 -11.89 8.37 6.81
CA GLN A 60 -10.81 7.46 6.42
C GLN A 60 -11.01 6.93 5.01
N GLU A 61 -12.23 6.52 4.67
CA GLU A 61 -12.56 6.04 3.34
C GLU A 61 -12.32 7.11 2.29
N HIS A 62 -12.73 8.35 2.57
CA HIS A 62 -12.49 9.48 1.67
C HIS A 62 -10.99 9.71 1.46
N THR A 63 -10.20 9.65 2.53
CA THR A 63 -8.75 9.84 2.45
C THR A 63 -8.09 8.75 1.61
N VAL A 64 -8.46 7.49 1.81
CA VAL A 64 -7.93 6.37 1.03
C VAL A 64 -8.27 6.53 -0.45
N LYS A 65 -9.52 6.86 -0.76
CA LYS A 65 -9.95 7.06 -2.15
C LYS A 65 -9.22 8.24 -2.81
N ALA A 66 -9.02 9.33 -2.07
CA ALA A 66 -8.31 10.50 -2.59
C ALA A 66 -6.84 10.16 -2.89
N ILE A 67 -6.18 9.42 -2.01
CA ILE A 67 -4.81 8.98 -2.23
C ILE A 67 -4.73 8.10 -3.49
N CYS A 68 -5.62 7.13 -3.60
CA CYS A 68 -5.66 6.23 -4.76
C CYS A 68 -5.86 7.00 -6.06
N ALA A 69 -6.80 7.94 -6.07
CA ALA A 69 -7.08 8.73 -7.27
C ALA A 69 -5.91 9.64 -7.64
N THR A 70 -5.28 10.28 -6.66
CA THR A 70 -4.20 11.24 -6.90
C THR A 70 -2.91 10.57 -7.31
N LEU A 71 -2.55 9.45 -6.68
CA LEU A 71 -1.28 8.76 -6.95
C LEU A 71 -1.40 7.61 -7.94
N GLY A 72 -2.62 7.25 -8.35
CA GLY A 72 -2.84 6.11 -9.23
C GLY A 72 -2.61 4.77 -8.53
N TYR A 73 -2.87 4.71 -7.23
CA TYR A 73 -2.66 3.52 -6.43
C TYR A 73 -3.94 2.72 -6.25
N GLN A 74 -3.79 1.45 -5.90
CA GLN A 74 -4.89 0.57 -5.59
C GLN A 74 -4.69 0.01 -4.17
N PHE A 75 -5.65 0.30 -3.28
CA PHE A 75 -5.59 -0.17 -1.90
C PHE A 75 -6.17 -1.60 -1.82
N ASN A 76 -5.40 -2.52 -1.29
CA ASN A 76 -5.84 -3.90 -1.06
C ASN A 76 -5.69 -4.34 0.39
N GLY A 77 -5.67 -3.40 1.33
CA GLY A 77 -5.54 -3.71 2.74
C GLY A 77 -6.69 -4.56 3.25
N LEU A 78 -6.44 -5.33 4.31
CA LEU A 78 -7.41 -6.28 4.88
C LEU A 78 -7.79 -5.95 6.32
N CYS A 79 -7.06 -5.06 6.99
CA CYS A 79 -7.30 -4.73 8.39
C CYS A 79 -7.09 -3.24 8.64
N MET A 80 -7.52 -2.78 9.82
CA MET A 80 -7.38 -1.35 10.18
C MET A 80 -5.92 -0.90 10.26
N HIS A 81 -5.02 -1.80 10.62
CA HIS A 81 -3.60 -1.47 10.61
C HIS A 81 -3.11 -1.13 9.19
N ASP A 82 -3.64 -1.82 8.17
CA ASP A 82 -3.32 -1.52 6.78
C ASP A 82 -3.84 -0.15 6.36
N VAL A 83 -5.05 0.20 6.81
CA VAL A 83 -5.63 1.52 6.54
C VAL A 83 -4.73 2.62 7.13
N SER A 84 -4.34 2.46 8.39
CA SER A 84 -3.47 3.43 9.07
C SER A 84 -2.11 3.54 8.39
N THR A 85 -1.52 2.40 8.01
CA THR A 85 -0.22 2.37 7.34
C THR A 85 -0.29 3.06 5.98
N PHE A 86 -1.33 2.76 5.19
CA PHE A 86 -1.53 3.34 3.88
C PHE A 86 -1.68 4.85 3.95
N ILE A 87 -2.57 5.33 4.82
CA ILE A 87 -2.81 6.77 5.01
C ILE A 87 -1.53 7.45 5.52
N GLY A 88 -0.89 6.88 6.54
CA GLY A 88 0.33 7.45 7.11
C GLY A 88 1.48 7.52 6.11
N THR A 89 1.56 6.55 5.20
CA THR A 89 2.63 6.50 4.22
C THR A 89 2.41 7.47 3.06
N PHE A 90 1.18 7.60 2.57
CA PHE A 90 0.93 8.27 1.29
C PHE A 90 0.15 9.59 1.37
N LYS A 91 -0.45 9.93 2.51
CA LYS A 91 -1.25 11.15 2.62
C LYS A 91 -0.48 12.41 2.24
N GLU A 92 0.71 12.58 2.81
CA GLU A 92 1.53 13.76 2.54
C GLU A 92 1.96 13.83 1.08
N LYS A 93 2.39 12.71 0.52
CA LYS A 93 2.77 12.62 -0.88
C LYS A 93 1.62 12.98 -1.81
N SER A 94 0.41 12.52 -1.48
CA SER A 94 -0.80 12.81 -2.23
C SER A 94 -1.12 14.30 -2.20
N ILE A 95 -1.05 14.93 -1.03
CA ILE A 95 -1.29 16.35 -0.87
C ILE A 95 -0.28 17.17 -1.67
N GLN A 96 1.00 16.81 -1.61
CA GLN A 96 2.06 17.50 -2.35
C GLN A 96 1.84 17.40 -3.86
N LYS A 97 1.46 16.23 -4.35
CA LYS A 97 1.20 16.04 -5.78
C LYS A 97 0.02 16.88 -6.24
N GLU A 98 -1.02 16.96 -5.42
CA GLU A 98 -2.21 17.75 -5.73
C GLU A 98 -1.89 19.25 -5.78
N ARG A 99 -1.02 19.72 -4.86
CA ARG A 99 -0.59 21.13 -4.84
C ARG A 99 0.31 21.50 -6.01
N ALA A 100 1.01 20.53 -6.58
CA ALA A 100 1.95 20.76 -7.69
C ALA A 100 1.25 20.95 -9.04
N LYS A 101 -0.04 20.72 -9.11
CA LYS A 101 -0.82 20.87 -10.35
C LYS A 101 -1.05 22.32 -10.72
#